data_0e9db4f8a0eb4a8092dad32dfa893e65
#
_entry.id   0e9db4f8a0eb4a8092dad32dfa893e65
#
_cell.length_a   1.000
_cell.length_b   1.000
_cell.length_c   1.000
_cell.angle_alpha   90.00
_cell.angle_beta   90.00
_cell.angle_gamma   90.00
#
_symmetry.space_group_name_H-M   'P 1'
#
loop_
_entity.id
_entity.type
_entity.pdbx_description
1 polymer ?
#
loop_
_entity_poly.entity_id
_entity_poly.type
_entity_poly.pdbx_seq_one_letter_code
_entity_poly.pdbx_strand_id
1 'polypeptide(L)'
;FVIEEFRRTRSPFVIFEEDVDTARALRDRGLPVIFGRFGEDTGFFDRIRQARAVVTNAGDHGNAHCTLIVREHGYTGPIYALADEPIYRTPLVSIGATDVFTPAHVLGGALAARASIRIAPAAEGLHLLGTHLSFAELRLRADSPLVGVSIEEANLRTNAGIAVVGQWQNGHFAAASSSQRLETGSILIVV
;
A
#
# COMPACT_ATOMS: atom_id res chain seq x y z
N PHE A 1 5.46 8.60 -6.97
CA PHE A 1 5.86 8.40 -5.57
C PHE A 1 6.85 7.23 -5.43
N VAL A 2 6.47 5.97 -5.74
CA VAL A 2 7.34 4.77 -5.56
C VAL A 2 8.69 4.94 -6.27
N ILE A 3 8.68 5.37 -7.53
CA ILE A 3 9.88 5.62 -8.33
C ILE A 3 10.77 6.70 -7.69
N GLU A 4 10.17 7.79 -7.22
CA GLU A 4 10.92 8.88 -6.57
C GLU A 4 11.58 8.39 -5.27
N GLU A 5 10.90 7.53 -4.52
CA GLU A 5 11.47 6.96 -3.30
C GLU A 5 12.64 6.02 -3.60
N PHE A 6 12.54 5.17 -4.63
CA PHE A 6 13.67 4.34 -5.07
C PHE A 6 14.85 5.19 -5.52
N ARG A 7 14.62 6.31 -6.20
CA ARG A 7 15.70 7.25 -6.57
C ARG A 7 16.33 7.90 -5.33
N ARG A 8 15.51 8.37 -4.40
CA ARG A 8 15.96 9.01 -3.15
C ARG A 8 16.82 8.05 -2.31
N THR A 9 16.42 6.79 -2.21
CA THR A 9 17.12 5.76 -1.46
C THR A 9 18.25 5.09 -2.25
N ARG A 10 18.48 5.50 -3.52
CA ARG A 10 19.44 4.88 -4.45
C ARG A 10 19.23 3.37 -4.61
N SER A 11 18.00 2.91 -4.45
CA SER A 11 17.64 1.50 -4.66
C SER A 11 17.58 1.22 -6.16
N PRO A 12 18.27 0.20 -6.68
CA PRO A 12 18.19 -0.14 -8.09
C PRO A 12 16.80 -0.67 -8.41
N PHE A 13 16.24 -0.22 -9.54
CA PHE A 13 14.95 -0.67 -10.03
C PHE A 13 14.91 -0.65 -11.56
N VAL A 14 13.95 -1.36 -12.13
CA VAL A 14 13.58 -1.30 -13.53
C VAL A 14 12.05 -1.21 -13.64
N ILE A 15 11.55 -0.46 -14.60
CA ILE A 15 10.13 -0.33 -14.90
C ILE A 15 9.82 -1.20 -16.11
N PHE A 16 8.78 -2.00 -16.03
CA PHE A 16 8.19 -2.66 -17.17
C PHE A 16 6.92 -1.91 -17.59
N GLU A 17 6.80 -1.58 -18.87
CA GLU A 17 5.69 -0.78 -19.40
C GLU A 17 5.25 -1.31 -20.77
N GLU A 18 3.94 -1.53 -20.94
CA GLU A 18 3.34 -2.02 -22.18
C GLU A 18 2.86 -0.90 -23.10
N ASP A 19 2.54 0.26 -22.54
CA ASP A 19 2.15 1.42 -23.33
C ASP A 19 3.38 2.14 -23.89
N VAL A 20 3.43 2.29 -25.22
CA VAL A 20 4.59 2.84 -25.93
C VAL A 20 4.84 4.31 -25.59
N ASP A 21 3.79 5.08 -25.40
CA ASP A 21 3.91 6.52 -25.14
C ASP A 21 4.34 6.77 -23.71
N THR A 22 3.79 6.02 -22.77
CA THR A 22 4.22 6.01 -21.36
C THR A 22 5.67 5.56 -21.24
N ALA A 23 6.05 4.47 -21.92
CA ALA A 23 7.43 3.97 -21.89
C ALA A 23 8.42 5.00 -22.44
N ARG A 24 8.05 5.71 -23.52
CA ARG A 24 8.86 6.80 -24.08
C ARG A 24 9.01 7.95 -23.09
N ALA A 25 7.89 8.43 -22.54
CA ALA A 25 7.89 9.53 -21.57
C ALA A 25 8.73 9.22 -20.32
N LEU A 26 8.70 7.96 -19.86
CA LEU A 26 9.52 7.52 -18.73
C LEU A 26 11.02 7.48 -19.10
N ARG A 27 11.36 7.00 -20.30
CA ARG A 27 12.75 7.01 -20.82
C ARG A 27 13.30 8.40 -20.98
N ASP A 28 12.49 9.35 -21.50
CA ASP A 28 12.88 10.75 -21.66
C ASP A 28 13.20 11.43 -20.32
N ARG A 29 12.61 10.92 -19.23
CA ARG A 29 12.93 11.29 -17.84
C ARG A 29 14.17 10.58 -17.28
N GLY A 30 14.86 9.78 -18.09
CA GLY A 30 16.07 9.04 -17.68
C GLY A 30 15.79 7.84 -16.78
N LEU A 31 14.59 7.27 -16.85
CA LEU A 31 14.23 6.09 -16.06
C LEU A 31 14.58 4.79 -16.80
N PRO A 32 14.99 3.74 -16.08
CA PRO A 32 15.28 2.43 -16.67
C PRO A 32 13.97 1.70 -17.01
N VAL A 33 13.59 1.70 -18.28
CA VAL A 33 12.32 1.12 -18.77
C VAL A 33 12.58 0.00 -19.75
N ILE A 34 11.95 -1.14 -19.51
CA ILE A 34 11.77 -2.23 -20.46
C ILE A 34 10.38 -2.06 -21.07
N PHE A 35 10.31 -1.89 -22.38
CA PHE A 35 9.07 -1.85 -23.13
C PHE A 35 8.79 -3.22 -23.75
N GLY A 36 7.56 -3.73 -23.61
CA GLY A 36 7.14 -5.00 -24.17
C GLY A 36 5.79 -5.44 -23.63
N ARG A 37 5.30 -6.58 -24.07
CA ARG A 37 4.09 -7.21 -23.55
C ARG A 37 4.41 -8.13 -22.38
N PHE A 38 3.72 -7.94 -21.29
CA PHE A 38 3.90 -8.73 -20.10
C PHE A 38 3.46 -10.18 -20.37
N GLY A 39 4.37 -11.13 -20.14
CA GLY A 39 4.10 -12.55 -20.38
C GLY A 39 4.65 -13.09 -21.71
N GLU A 40 5.02 -12.25 -22.67
CA GLU A 40 5.55 -12.70 -23.96
C GLU A 40 7.10 -12.78 -24.01
N ASP A 41 7.79 -12.00 -23.20
CA ASP A 41 9.26 -11.93 -23.18
C ASP A 41 9.85 -12.87 -22.11
N THR A 42 10.42 -13.98 -22.54
CA THR A 42 11.05 -14.96 -21.64
C THR A 42 12.29 -14.42 -20.92
N GLY A 43 13.06 -13.53 -21.55
CA GLY A 43 14.24 -12.92 -20.94
C GLY A 43 13.92 -11.97 -19.78
N PHE A 44 12.72 -11.43 -19.77
CA PHE A 44 12.22 -10.60 -18.68
C PHE A 44 12.01 -11.41 -17.38
N PHE A 45 11.48 -12.62 -17.48
CA PHE A 45 11.23 -13.47 -16.32
C PHE A 45 12.51 -13.95 -15.63
N ASP A 46 13.60 -14.12 -16.35
CA ASP A 46 14.91 -14.41 -15.75
C ASP A 46 15.37 -13.26 -14.83
N ARG A 47 15.11 -12.03 -15.24
CA ARG A 47 15.39 -10.85 -14.41
C ARG A 47 14.45 -10.74 -13.21
N ILE A 48 13.15 -11.02 -13.39
CA ILE A 48 12.18 -11.02 -12.29
C ILE A 48 12.60 -12.02 -11.21
N ARG A 49 13.03 -13.23 -11.58
CA ARG A 49 13.46 -14.23 -10.61
C ARG A 49 14.61 -13.77 -9.71
N GLN A 50 15.42 -12.82 -10.19
CA GLN A 50 16.52 -12.22 -9.44
C GLN A 50 16.10 -10.94 -8.71
N ALA A 51 14.89 -10.45 -8.92
CA ALA A 51 14.41 -9.23 -8.28
C ALA A 51 14.22 -9.44 -6.77
N ARG A 52 14.60 -8.45 -5.99
CA ARG A 52 14.39 -8.43 -4.54
C ARG A 52 12.89 -8.32 -4.19
N ALA A 53 12.15 -7.60 -4.99
CA ALA A 53 10.70 -7.42 -4.87
C ALA A 53 10.11 -7.04 -6.22
N VAL A 54 8.84 -7.32 -6.41
CA VAL A 54 8.03 -6.85 -7.54
C VAL A 54 6.95 -5.92 -7.00
N VAL A 55 6.76 -4.79 -7.66
CA VAL A 55 5.66 -3.85 -7.37
C VAL A 55 4.78 -3.77 -8.62
N THR A 56 3.49 -4.05 -8.48
CA THR A 56 2.52 -3.95 -9.57
C THR A 56 1.63 -2.73 -9.39
N ASN A 57 1.46 -1.96 -10.48
CA ASN A 57 0.62 -0.76 -10.54
C ASN A 57 -0.01 -0.61 -11.94
N ALA A 58 -0.77 -1.62 -12.34
CA ALA A 58 -1.38 -1.73 -13.66
C ALA A 58 -2.93 -1.71 -13.61
N GLY A 59 -3.47 -1.04 -12.57
CA GLY A 59 -4.89 -1.15 -12.21
C GLY A 59 -5.23 -2.53 -11.63
N ASP A 60 -6.43 -2.67 -11.07
CA ASP A 60 -6.78 -3.86 -10.27
C ASP A 60 -6.68 -5.17 -11.04
N HIS A 61 -7.23 -5.22 -12.27
CA HIS A 61 -7.17 -6.41 -13.12
C HIS A 61 -5.75 -6.67 -13.66
N GLY A 62 -5.03 -5.61 -14.04
CA GLY A 62 -3.64 -5.70 -14.49
C GLY A 62 -2.72 -6.21 -13.37
N ASN A 63 -2.93 -5.77 -12.14
CA ASN A 63 -2.20 -6.25 -10.98
C ASN A 63 -2.43 -7.74 -10.74
N ALA A 64 -3.67 -8.22 -10.91
CA ALA A 64 -3.98 -9.64 -10.80
C ALA A 64 -3.27 -10.46 -11.89
N HIS A 65 -3.34 -9.99 -13.13
CA HIS A 65 -2.65 -10.62 -14.27
C HIS A 65 -1.13 -10.69 -14.04
N CYS A 66 -0.51 -9.55 -13.68
CA CYS A 66 0.93 -9.50 -13.39
C CYS A 66 1.31 -10.45 -12.25
N THR A 67 0.54 -10.47 -11.15
CA THR A 67 0.80 -11.33 -9.99
C THR A 67 0.78 -12.80 -10.37
N LEU A 68 -0.25 -13.24 -11.11
CA LEU A 68 -0.37 -14.62 -11.58
C LEU A 68 0.81 -15.03 -12.44
N ILE A 69 1.09 -14.27 -13.50
CA ILE A 69 2.16 -14.59 -14.43
C ILE A 69 3.53 -14.64 -13.72
N VAL A 70 3.82 -13.68 -12.85
CA VAL A 70 5.07 -13.66 -12.09
C VAL A 70 5.21 -14.91 -11.22
N ARG A 71 4.14 -15.35 -10.57
CA ARG A 71 4.12 -16.61 -9.79
C ARG A 71 4.26 -17.86 -10.65
N GLU A 72 3.54 -17.94 -11.77
CA GLU A 72 3.63 -19.04 -12.72
C GLU A 72 5.04 -19.22 -13.28
N HIS A 73 5.79 -18.13 -13.48
CA HIS A 73 7.18 -18.17 -13.91
C HIS A 73 8.19 -18.38 -12.77
N GLY A 74 7.72 -18.80 -11.60
CA GLY A 74 8.56 -19.30 -10.51
C GLY A 74 9.16 -18.23 -9.61
N TYR A 75 8.67 -17.00 -9.65
CA TYR A 75 9.11 -15.97 -8.70
C TYR A 75 8.56 -16.26 -7.30
N THR A 76 9.44 -16.40 -6.33
CA THR A 76 9.10 -16.71 -4.92
C THR A 76 9.25 -15.51 -3.99
N GLY A 77 9.82 -14.43 -4.46
CA GLY A 77 10.03 -13.19 -3.67
C GLY A 77 8.72 -12.42 -3.42
N PRO A 78 8.78 -11.32 -2.67
CA PRO A 78 7.60 -10.51 -2.36
C PRO A 78 7.04 -9.78 -3.57
N ILE A 79 5.71 -9.80 -3.71
CA ILE A 79 4.94 -9.02 -4.68
C ILE A 79 4.04 -8.06 -3.92
N TYR A 80 4.19 -6.77 -4.18
CA TYR A 80 3.37 -5.69 -3.61
C TYR A 80 2.50 -5.08 -4.70
N ALA A 81 1.17 -5.09 -4.51
CA ALA A 81 0.24 -4.54 -5.47
C ALA A 81 -0.35 -3.21 -4.98
N LEU A 82 -0.48 -2.24 -5.89
CA LEU A 82 -1.15 -0.97 -5.65
C LEU A 82 -2.55 -1.05 -6.25
N ALA A 83 -3.55 -1.41 -5.45
CA ALA A 83 -4.93 -1.52 -5.89
C ALA A 83 -5.68 -0.19 -5.77
N ASP A 84 -6.58 0.06 -6.71
CA ASP A 84 -7.43 1.25 -6.70
C ASP A 84 -8.57 1.08 -5.70
N GLU A 85 -9.15 -0.12 -5.63
CA GLU A 85 -10.26 -0.43 -4.73
C GLU A 85 -9.92 -1.51 -3.70
N PRO A 86 -10.32 -1.32 -2.44
CA PRO A 86 -10.04 -2.26 -1.35
C PRO A 86 -10.62 -3.67 -1.54
N ILE A 87 -11.69 -3.80 -2.35
CA ILE A 87 -12.31 -5.10 -2.63
C ILE A 87 -11.34 -6.08 -3.30
N TYR A 88 -10.34 -5.57 -4.03
CA TYR A 88 -9.34 -6.39 -4.71
C TYR A 88 -8.22 -6.90 -3.80
N ARG A 89 -8.15 -6.45 -2.53
CA ARG A 89 -7.10 -6.91 -1.61
C ARG A 89 -7.09 -8.40 -1.41
N THR A 90 -8.23 -8.96 -1.00
CA THR A 90 -8.34 -10.42 -0.74
C THR A 90 -8.07 -11.24 -1.99
N PRO A 91 -8.68 -10.97 -3.15
CA PRO A 91 -8.34 -11.65 -4.39
C PRO A 91 -6.86 -11.60 -4.74
N LEU A 92 -6.22 -10.42 -4.69
CA LEU A 92 -4.81 -10.25 -5.04
C LEU A 92 -3.89 -11.04 -4.10
N VAL A 93 -4.16 -11.04 -2.81
CA VAL A 93 -3.41 -11.87 -1.84
C VAL A 93 -3.61 -13.36 -2.14
N SER A 94 -4.83 -13.78 -2.45
CA SER A 94 -5.15 -15.19 -2.74
C SER A 94 -4.42 -15.73 -3.97
N ILE A 95 -4.13 -14.88 -4.97
CA ILE A 95 -3.38 -15.28 -6.17
C ILE A 95 -1.87 -15.06 -6.03
N GLY A 96 -1.38 -14.68 -4.84
CA GLY A 96 0.03 -14.66 -4.52
C GLY A 96 0.68 -13.30 -4.31
N ALA A 97 -0.06 -12.20 -4.24
CA ALA A 97 0.48 -10.94 -3.74
C ALA A 97 0.88 -11.11 -2.26
N THR A 98 2.03 -10.57 -1.89
CA THR A 98 2.49 -10.59 -0.50
C THR A 98 1.71 -9.58 0.34
N ASP A 99 1.47 -8.40 -0.24
CA ASP A 99 0.63 -7.37 0.35
C ASP A 99 0.01 -6.49 -0.74
N VAL A 100 -1.12 -5.83 -0.39
CA VAL A 100 -1.87 -4.97 -1.31
C VAL A 100 -2.16 -3.64 -0.62
N PHE A 101 -1.74 -2.57 -1.25
CA PHE A 101 -1.93 -1.20 -0.78
C PHE A 101 -3.01 -0.51 -1.60
N THR A 102 -3.83 0.31 -0.95
CA THR A 102 -4.90 1.11 -1.57
C THR A 102 -4.72 2.59 -1.27
N PRO A 103 -3.76 3.28 -1.90
CA PRO A 103 -3.34 4.63 -1.54
C PRO A 103 -4.47 5.67 -1.63
N ALA A 104 -5.28 5.59 -2.68
CA ALA A 104 -6.40 6.51 -2.88
C ALA A 104 -7.43 6.41 -1.76
N HIS A 105 -7.69 5.19 -1.27
CA HIS A 105 -8.63 4.94 -0.19
C HIS A 105 -8.12 5.48 1.15
N VAL A 106 -6.85 5.25 1.45
CA VAL A 106 -6.17 5.80 2.64
C VAL A 106 -6.24 7.32 2.63
N LEU A 107 -5.87 7.93 1.51
CA LEU A 107 -5.90 9.39 1.36
C LEU A 107 -7.33 9.94 1.44
N GLY A 108 -8.29 9.28 0.81
CA GLY A 108 -9.70 9.65 0.86
C GLY A 108 -10.26 9.62 2.29
N GLY A 109 -9.95 8.59 3.05
CA GLY A 109 -10.29 8.47 4.46
C GLY A 109 -9.69 9.59 5.31
N ALA A 110 -8.42 9.89 5.10
CA ALA A 110 -7.72 10.97 5.81
C ALA A 110 -8.31 12.36 5.47
N LEU A 111 -8.61 12.60 4.19
CA LEU A 111 -9.23 13.86 3.76
C LEU A 111 -10.66 14.02 4.29
N ALA A 112 -11.46 12.95 4.26
CA ALA A 112 -12.81 12.94 4.82
C ALA A 112 -12.79 13.20 6.33
N ALA A 113 -11.85 12.57 7.05
CA ALA A 113 -11.64 12.82 8.47
C ALA A 113 -11.28 14.29 8.75
N ARG A 114 -10.45 14.89 7.91
CA ARG A 114 -10.06 16.30 8.03
C ARG A 114 -11.17 17.28 7.65
N ALA A 115 -11.99 16.93 6.65
CA ALA A 115 -13.09 17.78 6.18
C ALA A 115 -14.31 17.73 7.12
N SER A 116 -14.51 16.64 7.86
CA SER A 116 -15.57 16.53 8.84
C SER A 116 -15.16 17.28 10.11
N ILE A 117 -15.67 18.50 10.26
CA ILE A 117 -15.48 19.39 11.46
C ILE A 117 -15.91 18.74 12.78
N ARG A 118 -16.48 17.55 12.75
CA ARG A 118 -16.90 16.76 13.93
C ARG A 118 -15.80 15.88 14.53
N ILE A 119 -14.56 16.01 14.06
CA ILE A 119 -13.45 15.37 14.74
C ILE A 119 -13.19 16.16 16.03
N ALA A 120 -13.50 15.49 17.14
CA ALA A 120 -13.30 15.98 18.50
C ALA A 120 -11.90 16.57 18.72
N PRO A 121 -11.63 17.33 19.79
CA PRO A 121 -10.40 18.11 20.07
C PRO A 121 -9.07 17.38 19.93
N ALA A 122 -9.05 16.05 19.77
CA ALA A 122 -7.88 15.27 19.40
C ALA A 122 -7.26 15.70 18.04
N ALA A 123 -8.00 16.46 17.21
CA ALA A 123 -7.49 17.00 15.96
C ALA A 123 -6.54 18.22 16.13
N GLU A 124 -6.48 18.84 17.30
CA GLU A 124 -5.51 19.91 17.57
C GLU A 124 -4.06 19.43 17.45
N GLY A 125 -3.81 18.12 17.67
CA GLY A 125 -2.51 17.53 17.46
C GLY A 125 -2.06 17.42 16.00
N LEU A 126 -2.97 17.50 15.04
CA LEU A 126 -2.65 17.48 13.59
C LEU A 126 -2.06 18.83 13.12
N HIS A 127 -2.38 19.93 13.77
CA HIS A 127 -1.79 21.24 13.48
C HIS A 127 -0.33 21.35 13.94
N LEU A 128 0.10 20.54 14.88
CA LEU A 128 1.46 20.55 15.43
C LEU A 128 2.42 19.60 14.69
N LEU A 129 1.89 18.68 13.89
CA LEU A 129 2.69 17.77 13.09
C LEU A 129 3.14 18.45 11.79
N GLY A 130 3.84 19.54 11.86
CA GLY A 130 4.44 20.27 10.74
C GLY A 130 4.56 19.48 9.41
N THR A 131 4.97 20.02 8.39
CA THR A 131 4.97 19.74 6.95
C THR A 131 5.12 18.30 6.41
N HIS A 132 5.22 17.24 7.24
CA HIS A 132 5.42 15.85 6.78
C HIS A 132 4.52 14.85 7.52
N LEU A 133 3.23 14.80 7.14
CA LEU A 133 2.35 13.69 7.54
C LEU A 133 2.65 12.47 6.68
N SER A 134 3.09 11.39 7.30
CA SER A 134 3.25 10.09 6.65
C SER A 134 2.07 9.20 7.01
N PHE A 135 1.30 8.79 6.02
CA PHE A 135 0.24 7.80 6.22
C PHE A 135 0.80 6.40 6.04
N ALA A 136 0.39 5.47 6.89
CA ALA A 136 0.75 4.08 6.80
C ALA A 136 -0.46 3.18 7.07
N GLU A 137 -0.42 1.98 6.51
CA GLU A 137 -1.35 0.91 6.82
C GLU A 137 -0.67 -0.07 7.77
N LEU A 138 -1.31 -0.34 8.89
CA LEU A 138 -0.84 -1.30 9.88
C LEU A 138 -1.80 -2.48 9.95
N ARG A 139 -1.39 -3.64 9.44
CA ARG A 139 -2.19 -4.85 9.51
C ARG A 139 -2.05 -5.51 10.88
N LEU A 140 -3.18 -5.75 11.54
CA LEU A 140 -3.21 -6.45 12.82
C LEU A 140 -3.17 -7.96 12.60
N ARG A 141 -2.06 -8.57 12.94
CA ARG A 141 -1.88 -10.02 12.94
C ARG A 141 -2.51 -10.63 14.19
N ALA A 142 -2.86 -11.91 14.13
CA ALA A 142 -3.46 -12.62 15.26
C ALA A 142 -2.58 -12.66 16.52
N ASP A 143 -1.25 -12.60 16.32
CA ASP A 143 -0.24 -12.59 17.38
C ASP A 143 0.09 -11.16 17.90
N SER A 144 -0.57 -10.13 17.38
CA SER A 144 -0.33 -8.75 17.81
C SER A 144 -0.86 -8.50 19.23
N PRO A 145 -0.06 -7.88 20.11
CA PRO A 145 -0.51 -7.50 21.45
C PRO A 145 -1.61 -6.42 21.45
N LEU A 146 -1.88 -5.82 20.29
CA LEU A 146 -2.94 -4.82 20.14
C LEU A 146 -4.32 -5.45 19.88
N VAL A 147 -4.39 -6.75 19.57
CA VAL A 147 -5.67 -7.42 19.33
C VAL A 147 -6.48 -7.50 20.63
N GLY A 148 -7.75 -7.09 20.54
CA GLY A 148 -8.68 -7.04 21.69
C GLY A 148 -8.57 -5.78 22.55
N VAL A 149 -7.52 -4.96 22.35
CA VAL A 149 -7.31 -3.70 23.07
C VAL A 149 -8.06 -2.57 22.35
N SER A 150 -8.60 -1.59 23.07
CA SER A 150 -9.18 -0.40 22.46
C SER A 150 -8.09 0.55 21.93
N ILE A 151 -8.47 1.45 21.01
CA ILE A 151 -7.54 2.47 20.50
C ILE A 151 -7.00 3.34 21.64
N GLU A 152 -7.84 3.66 22.63
CA GLU A 152 -7.46 4.43 23.80
C GLU A 152 -6.49 3.66 24.72
N GLU A 153 -6.81 2.41 25.04
CA GLU A 153 -5.95 1.54 25.87
C GLU A 153 -4.59 1.28 25.18
N ALA A 154 -4.57 1.13 23.85
CA ALA A 154 -3.35 0.94 23.09
C ALA A 154 -2.41 2.14 23.16
N ASN A 155 -2.94 3.34 23.39
CA ASN A 155 -2.21 4.59 23.57
C ASN A 155 -1.07 4.79 22.54
N LEU A 156 -1.34 4.45 21.28
CA LEU A 156 -0.34 4.44 20.21
C LEU A 156 0.26 5.82 19.96
N ARG A 157 -0.51 6.88 20.24
CA ARG A 157 -0.02 8.25 20.09
C ARG A 157 1.11 8.55 21.07
N THR A 158 0.95 8.19 22.33
CA THR A 158 1.96 8.46 23.37
C THR A 158 3.13 7.51 23.27
N ASN A 159 2.85 6.22 22.98
CA ASN A 159 3.86 5.16 23.00
C ASN A 159 4.71 5.11 21.71
N ALA A 160 4.13 5.48 20.56
CA ALA A 160 4.77 5.32 19.26
C ALA A 160 4.66 6.56 18.35
N GLY A 161 4.05 7.65 18.81
CA GLY A 161 3.83 8.85 17.98
C GLY A 161 2.84 8.64 16.84
N ILE A 162 2.02 7.59 16.89
CA ILE A 162 1.11 7.16 15.83
C ILE A 162 -0.32 7.53 16.17
N ALA A 163 -0.99 8.29 15.30
CA ALA A 163 -2.42 8.55 15.41
C ALA A 163 -3.21 7.61 14.50
N VAL A 164 -4.19 6.90 15.03
CA VAL A 164 -5.09 6.05 14.24
C VAL A 164 -6.19 6.92 13.65
N VAL A 165 -6.30 6.93 12.32
CA VAL A 165 -7.33 7.67 11.57
C VAL A 165 -8.60 6.83 11.42
N GLY A 166 -8.44 5.54 11.24
CA GLY A 166 -9.54 4.61 11.10
C GLY A 166 -9.07 3.17 10.98
N GLN A 167 -10.04 2.28 10.89
CA GLN A 167 -9.83 0.85 10.77
C GLN A 167 -10.62 0.31 9.59
N TRP A 168 -9.94 -0.49 8.79
CA TRP A 168 -10.55 -1.26 7.72
C TRP A 168 -10.80 -2.69 8.19
N GLN A 169 -12.06 -3.15 8.10
CA GLN A 169 -12.45 -4.48 8.53
C GLN A 169 -13.59 -5.00 7.65
N ASN A 170 -13.49 -6.26 7.22
CA ASN A 170 -14.54 -6.94 6.43
C ASN A 170 -15.05 -6.13 5.23
N GLY A 171 -14.17 -5.38 4.56
CA GLY A 171 -14.53 -4.55 3.42
C GLY A 171 -15.19 -3.21 3.76
N HIS A 172 -15.24 -2.82 5.04
CA HIS A 172 -15.79 -1.54 5.51
C HIS A 172 -14.75 -0.72 6.25
N PHE A 173 -14.73 0.58 5.94
CA PHE A 173 -13.92 1.55 6.69
C PHE A 173 -14.76 2.15 7.82
N ALA A 174 -14.23 2.15 9.02
CA ALA A 174 -14.76 2.87 10.17
C ALA A 174 -13.73 3.91 10.64
N ALA A 175 -14.17 5.15 10.85
CA ALA A 175 -13.34 6.17 11.48
C ALA A 175 -12.95 5.75 12.89
N ALA A 176 -11.73 6.11 13.31
CA ALA A 176 -11.25 5.76 14.64
C ALA A 176 -12.14 6.33 15.75
N SER A 177 -12.52 5.45 16.68
CA SER A 177 -13.17 5.82 17.93
C SER A 177 -12.32 5.31 19.09
N SER A 178 -12.19 6.10 20.14
CA SER A 178 -11.36 5.77 21.30
C SER A 178 -11.73 4.42 21.93
N SER A 179 -13.02 4.12 21.99
CA SER A 179 -13.56 2.86 22.53
C SER A 179 -13.55 1.68 21.56
N GLN A 180 -13.19 1.90 20.31
CA GLN A 180 -13.17 0.84 19.31
C GLN A 180 -12.07 -0.17 19.60
N ARG A 181 -12.45 -1.45 19.67
CA ARG A 181 -11.48 -2.54 19.87
C ARG A 181 -10.82 -2.92 18.56
N LEU A 182 -9.54 -3.19 18.66
CA LEU A 182 -8.69 -3.61 17.55
C LEU A 182 -8.84 -5.11 17.34
N GLU A 183 -9.23 -5.53 16.13
CA GLU A 183 -9.52 -6.93 15.84
C GLU A 183 -8.47 -7.53 14.89
N THR A 184 -8.28 -8.83 15.01
CA THR A 184 -7.39 -9.60 14.12
C THR A 184 -7.82 -9.43 12.65
N GLY A 185 -6.83 -9.22 11.78
CA GLY A 185 -7.06 -9.06 10.35
C GLY A 185 -7.50 -7.66 9.93
N SER A 186 -7.78 -6.77 10.88
CA SER A 186 -8.04 -5.37 10.60
C SER A 186 -6.80 -4.66 10.06
N ILE A 187 -7.02 -3.62 9.28
CA ILE A 187 -5.97 -2.73 8.80
C ILE A 187 -6.23 -1.36 9.42
N LEU A 188 -5.31 -0.91 10.25
CA LEU A 188 -5.34 0.44 10.80
C LEU A 188 -4.75 1.41 9.79
N ILE A 189 -5.44 2.52 9.59
CA ILE A 189 -4.90 3.67 8.87
C ILE A 189 -4.31 4.60 9.93
N VAL A 190 -3.02 4.83 9.84
CA VAL A 190 -2.26 5.59 10.83
C VAL A 190 -1.50 6.76 10.20
N VAL A 191 -1.25 7.77 11.00
CA VAL A 191 -0.49 8.99 10.65
C VAL A 191 0.62 9.18 11.67
#